data_64b616740b30321ef9948d763f19dc7a
#
_entry.id   64b616740b30321ef9948d763f19dc7a
#
_cell.length_a   1.000
_cell.length_b   1.000
_cell.length_c   1.000
_cell.angle_alpha   90.00
_cell.angle_beta   90.00
_cell.angle_gamma   90.00
#
_symmetry.space_group_name_H-M   'P 1'
#
loop_
_entity.id
_entity.type
_entity.pdbx_description
1 polymer ?
#
loop_
_entity_poly.entity_id
_entity_poly.type
_entity_poly.pdbx_seq_one_letter_code
_entity_poly.pdbx_strand_id
1 'polypeptide(L)'
;GSVRVRLVEKDRPGPIVMVSGNVYNAKTKEPISASLVYETLPDGTIAGNGVSGATDGAFKIVLPYDKNYSIRATADNFFAISENLNLDSLVKAGYKEIHKDLYLVPIEIGQVVRLNNVFFDFDKATLREESFVELDRVVKLLNDNPTIEIDMGAHTDNKGSDEYNMKLSSSRAQSVMEYILSKGIA
;
A
#
# COMPACT_ATOMS: atom_id res chain seq x y z
N GLY A 1 -15.12 59.74 -5.24
CA GLY A 1 -14.81 58.51 -4.50
C GLY A 1 -13.86 57.68 -5.31
N SER A 2 -12.79 57.12 -4.69
CA SER A 2 -11.85 56.20 -5.34
C SER A 2 -12.05 54.79 -4.77
N VAL A 3 -12.13 53.79 -5.63
CA VAL A 3 -12.18 52.40 -5.24
C VAL A 3 -10.76 51.84 -5.35
N ARG A 4 -10.26 51.25 -4.27
CA ARG A 4 -8.97 50.51 -4.27
C ARG A 4 -9.23 49.02 -4.43
N VAL A 5 -8.66 48.43 -5.45
CA VAL A 5 -8.64 46.95 -5.63
C VAL A 5 -7.27 46.47 -5.22
N ARG A 6 -7.22 45.53 -4.26
CA ARG A 6 -6.00 44.85 -3.87
C ARG A 6 -5.99 43.47 -4.56
N LEU A 7 -5.04 43.27 -5.45
CA LEU A 7 -4.77 41.94 -5.97
C LEU A 7 -4.08 41.11 -4.89
N VAL A 8 -4.67 39.97 -4.52
CA VAL A 8 -4.09 39.00 -3.59
C VAL A 8 -3.68 37.80 -4.45
N GLU A 9 -2.45 37.38 -4.30
CA GLU A 9 -2.01 36.15 -4.95
C GLU A 9 -2.83 35.00 -4.39
N LYS A 10 -3.58 34.32 -5.26
CA LYS A 10 -4.32 33.14 -4.87
C LYS A 10 -3.33 31.97 -4.80
N ASP A 11 -3.35 31.20 -3.70
CA ASP A 11 -2.55 30.00 -3.56
C ASP A 11 -2.76 29.13 -4.81
N ARG A 12 -1.69 28.88 -5.54
CA ARG A 12 -1.74 27.97 -6.67
C ARG A 12 -1.94 26.58 -6.12
N PRO A 13 -2.84 25.76 -6.70
CA PRO A 13 -2.91 24.35 -6.35
C PRO A 13 -1.52 23.73 -6.46
N GLY A 14 -1.13 22.97 -5.45
CA GLY A 14 0.13 22.22 -5.49
C GLY A 14 0.20 21.29 -6.71
N PRO A 15 1.39 20.86 -7.12
CA PRO A 15 1.53 19.93 -8.22
C PRO A 15 0.81 18.60 -7.91
N ILE A 16 0.30 17.96 -8.95
CA ILE A 16 -0.48 16.72 -8.86
C ILE A 16 0.16 15.61 -9.67
N VAL A 17 -0.04 14.36 -9.22
CA VAL A 17 0.30 13.13 -9.94
C VAL A 17 -0.98 12.45 -10.36
N MET A 18 -1.06 12.02 -11.62
CA MET A 18 -2.07 11.08 -12.06
C MET A 18 -1.50 9.66 -11.95
N VAL A 19 -2.20 8.80 -11.22
CA VAL A 19 -1.88 7.37 -11.14
C VAL A 19 -2.97 6.62 -11.89
N SER A 20 -2.56 5.81 -12.85
CA SER A 20 -3.45 4.97 -13.65
C SER A 20 -2.94 3.54 -13.65
N GLY A 21 -3.80 2.60 -13.93
CA GLY A 21 -3.46 1.18 -14.06
C GLY A 21 -4.72 0.34 -14.18
N ASN A 22 -4.54 -0.96 -14.08
CA ASN A 22 -5.62 -1.93 -14.14
C ASN A 22 -5.53 -2.87 -12.93
N VAL A 23 -6.68 -3.39 -12.50
CA VAL A 23 -6.75 -4.43 -11.46
C VAL A 23 -6.96 -5.78 -12.12
N TYR A 24 -6.12 -6.74 -11.79
CA TYR A 24 -6.12 -8.09 -12.35
C TYR A 24 -6.19 -9.17 -11.29
N ASN A 25 -6.79 -10.30 -11.64
CA ASN A 25 -6.60 -11.55 -10.92
C ASN A 25 -5.14 -12.00 -11.08
N ALA A 26 -4.41 -12.16 -9.99
CA ALA A 26 -2.99 -12.56 -10.02
C ALA A 26 -2.77 -13.92 -10.70
N LYS A 27 -3.76 -14.82 -10.63
CA LYS A 27 -3.70 -16.19 -11.16
C LYS A 27 -4.11 -16.26 -12.63
N THR A 28 -5.27 -15.72 -12.98
CA THR A 28 -5.83 -15.82 -14.35
C THR A 28 -5.39 -14.69 -15.27
N LYS A 29 -4.91 -13.59 -14.73
CA LYS A 29 -4.59 -12.34 -15.43
C LYS A 29 -5.80 -11.63 -16.04
N GLU A 30 -7.00 -12.07 -15.70
CA GLU A 30 -8.23 -11.40 -16.11
C GLU A 30 -8.46 -10.12 -15.33
N PRO A 31 -9.05 -9.08 -15.92
CA PRO A 31 -9.38 -7.85 -15.23
C PRO A 31 -10.46 -8.09 -14.17
N ILE A 32 -10.37 -7.33 -13.07
CA ILE A 32 -11.31 -7.41 -11.93
C ILE A 32 -11.86 -6.03 -11.63
N SER A 33 -13.18 -5.96 -11.39
CA SER A 33 -13.78 -4.82 -10.71
C SER A 33 -13.47 -4.89 -9.22
N ALA A 34 -12.77 -3.89 -8.72
CA ALA A 34 -12.32 -3.82 -7.33
C ALA A 34 -12.58 -2.44 -6.73
N SER A 35 -12.92 -2.41 -5.46
CA SER A 35 -12.93 -1.17 -4.68
C SER A 35 -11.51 -0.73 -4.39
N LEU A 36 -11.24 0.56 -4.62
CA LEU A 36 -9.94 1.19 -4.40
C LEU A 36 -10.06 2.21 -3.27
N VAL A 37 -9.13 2.17 -2.33
CA VAL A 37 -8.97 3.18 -1.29
C VAL A 37 -7.53 3.62 -1.29
N TYR A 38 -7.30 4.92 -1.31
CA TYR A 38 -5.97 5.49 -1.17
C TYR A 38 -5.88 6.31 0.11
N GLU A 39 -4.81 6.08 0.84
CA GLU A 39 -4.60 6.56 2.21
C GLU A 39 -3.21 7.20 2.31
N THR A 40 -3.08 8.22 3.16
CA THR A 40 -1.77 8.76 3.51
C THR A 40 -1.08 7.88 4.55
N LEU A 41 0.23 7.74 4.45
CA LEU A 41 1.07 7.07 5.43
C LEU A 41 1.88 8.11 6.20
N PRO A 42 2.12 7.92 7.51
CA PRO A 42 1.88 6.70 8.29
C PRO A 42 0.48 6.60 8.93
N ASP A 43 -0.32 7.65 8.90
CA ASP A 43 -1.53 7.81 9.70
C ASP A 43 -2.75 7.03 9.17
N GLY A 44 -2.69 6.49 7.95
CA GLY A 44 -3.79 5.76 7.33
C GLY A 44 -5.03 6.62 7.01
N THR A 45 -4.86 7.95 6.96
CA THR A 45 -5.97 8.85 6.64
C THR A 45 -6.43 8.65 5.20
N ILE A 46 -7.72 8.38 5.00
CA ILE A 46 -8.28 8.19 3.67
C ILE A 46 -8.19 9.50 2.87
N ALA A 47 -7.43 9.47 1.79
CA ALA A 47 -7.29 10.58 0.84
C ALA A 47 -8.35 10.50 -0.27
N GLY A 48 -8.92 9.33 -0.52
CA GLY A 48 -10.03 9.13 -1.43
C GLY A 48 -10.30 7.65 -1.73
N ASN A 49 -11.30 7.43 -2.58
CA ASN A 49 -11.71 6.10 -3.00
C ASN A 49 -12.18 6.09 -4.46
N GLY A 50 -12.33 4.90 -5.02
CA GLY A 50 -12.82 4.67 -6.36
C GLY A 50 -13.17 3.21 -6.59
N VAL A 51 -13.53 2.89 -7.83
CA VAL A 51 -13.78 1.51 -8.28
C VAL A 51 -13.11 1.34 -9.64
N SER A 52 -12.46 0.21 -9.86
CA SER A 52 -11.92 -0.11 -11.18
C SER A 52 -13.01 -0.54 -12.17
N GLY A 53 -12.75 -0.37 -13.45
CA GLY A 53 -13.69 -0.72 -14.53
C GLY A 53 -14.11 -2.18 -14.48
N ALA A 54 -15.41 -2.45 -14.71
CA ALA A 54 -15.96 -3.80 -14.64
C ALA A 54 -15.46 -4.73 -15.77
N THR A 55 -15.10 -4.15 -16.90
CA THR A 55 -14.68 -4.89 -18.11
C THR A 55 -13.18 -4.99 -18.30
N ASP A 56 -12.47 -3.95 -17.91
CA ASP A 56 -11.03 -3.78 -18.17
C ASP A 56 -10.20 -3.63 -16.90
N GLY A 57 -10.86 -3.54 -15.74
CA GLY A 57 -10.17 -3.30 -14.46
C GLY A 57 -9.52 -1.93 -14.34
N ALA A 58 -9.70 -1.03 -15.30
CA ALA A 58 -8.99 0.24 -15.37
C ALA A 58 -9.36 1.20 -14.23
N PHE A 59 -8.37 1.92 -13.72
CA PHE A 59 -8.57 2.98 -12.74
C PHE A 59 -7.69 4.20 -13.03
N LYS A 60 -8.16 5.35 -12.55
CA LYS A 60 -7.40 6.60 -12.54
C LYS A 60 -7.66 7.35 -11.25
N ILE A 61 -6.60 7.80 -10.61
CA ILE A 61 -6.65 8.64 -9.41
C ILE A 61 -5.70 9.82 -9.56
N VAL A 62 -6.05 10.94 -8.94
CA VAL A 62 -5.22 12.15 -8.91
C VAL A 62 -4.85 12.43 -7.46
N LEU A 63 -3.56 12.49 -7.18
CA LEU A 63 -3.01 12.69 -5.85
C LEU A 63 -2.13 13.96 -5.79
N PRO A 64 -2.19 14.72 -4.70
CA PRO A 64 -1.17 15.74 -4.41
C PRO A 64 0.22 15.11 -4.29
N TYR A 65 1.26 15.88 -4.63
CA TYR A 65 2.63 15.57 -4.27
C TYR A 65 2.84 15.69 -2.75
N ASP A 66 4.06 15.48 -2.31
CA ASP A 66 4.56 15.71 -0.96
C ASP A 66 4.09 14.73 0.14
N LYS A 67 3.52 13.61 -0.26
CA LYS A 67 3.07 12.57 0.69
C LYS A 67 3.43 11.17 0.23
N ASN A 68 3.50 10.29 1.20
CA ASN A 68 3.57 8.87 0.97
C ASN A 68 2.14 8.28 1.02
N TYR A 69 1.75 7.53 0.01
CA TYR A 69 0.42 6.93 -0.09
C TYR A 69 0.48 5.41 -0.10
N SER A 70 -0.59 4.80 0.38
CA SER A 70 -0.94 3.42 0.13
C SER A 70 -2.17 3.38 -0.78
N ILE A 71 -2.11 2.65 -1.88
CA ILE A 71 -3.27 2.33 -2.71
C ILE A 71 -3.66 0.90 -2.41
N ARG A 72 -4.88 0.71 -1.90
CA ARG A 72 -5.43 -0.60 -1.55
C ARG A 72 -6.56 -0.97 -2.51
N ALA A 73 -6.50 -2.18 -3.04
CA ALA A 73 -7.58 -2.78 -3.83
C ALA A 73 -8.22 -3.94 -3.07
N THR A 74 -9.56 -4.02 -3.13
CA THR A 74 -10.35 -5.09 -2.52
C THR A 74 -11.42 -5.60 -3.49
N ALA A 75 -11.61 -6.91 -3.54
CA ALA A 75 -12.71 -7.56 -4.26
C ALA A 75 -13.15 -8.81 -3.48
N ASP A 76 -14.39 -9.26 -3.68
CA ASP A 76 -14.92 -10.45 -3.02
C ASP A 76 -14.11 -11.70 -3.40
N ASN A 77 -13.78 -12.53 -2.42
CA ASN A 77 -12.95 -13.74 -2.54
C ASN A 77 -11.48 -13.50 -2.95
N PHE A 78 -10.99 -12.27 -2.78
CA PHE A 78 -9.59 -11.94 -2.99
C PHE A 78 -8.97 -11.35 -1.71
N PHE A 79 -7.69 -11.61 -1.52
CA PHE A 79 -6.91 -10.87 -0.53
C PHE A 79 -6.80 -9.41 -0.95
N ALA A 80 -7.11 -8.52 -0.01
CA ALA A 80 -6.83 -7.10 -0.20
C ALA A 80 -5.31 -6.90 -0.35
N ILE A 81 -4.90 -6.23 -1.41
CA ILE A 81 -3.51 -5.85 -1.59
C ILE A 81 -3.34 -4.35 -1.42
N SER A 82 -2.17 -3.97 -0.98
CA SER A 82 -1.76 -2.57 -0.87
C SER A 82 -0.45 -2.35 -1.59
N GLU A 83 -0.38 -1.28 -2.34
CA GLU A 83 0.83 -0.83 -3.02
C GLU A 83 1.27 0.52 -2.45
N ASN A 84 2.56 0.62 -2.15
CA ASN A 84 3.15 1.89 -1.74
C ASN A 84 3.38 2.81 -2.94
N LEU A 85 3.07 4.06 -2.75
CA LEU A 85 3.30 5.12 -3.72
C LEU A 85 3.94 6.32 -3.00
N ASN A 86 5.27 6.30 -2.92
CA ASN A 86 6.01 7.38 -2.31
C ASN A 86 6.18 8.53 -3.31
N LEU A 87 5.50 9.65 -3.07
CA LEU A 87 5.54 10.86 -3.89
C LEU A 87 6.40 11.97 -3.26
N ASP A 88 6.98 11.77 -2.08
CA ASP A 88 7.77 12.78 -1.35
C ASP A 88 8.95 13.31 -2.16
N SER A 89 9.59 12.44 -2.94
CA SER A 89 10.77 12.77 -3.74
C SER A 89 10.46 13.54 -5.02
N LEU A 90 9.19 13.70 -5.38
CA LEU A 90 8.75 14.26 -6.66
C LEU A 90 8.45 15.76 -6.61
N VAL A 91 8.70 16.42 -5.50
CA VAL A 91 8.33 17.81 -5.14
C VAL A 91 8.71 18.88 -6.18
N LYS A 92 9.61 18.60 -7.13
CA LYS A 92 10.10 19.57 -8.12
C LYS A 92 9.64 19.33 -9.55
N ALA A 93 8.94 18.23 -9.81
CA ALA A 93 8.45 17.92 -11.15
C ALA A 93 7.01 18.45 -11.30
N GLY A 94 6.70 19.11 -12.39
CA GLY A 94 5.31 19.47 -12.72
C GLY A 94 4.40 18.24 -12.80
N TYR A 95 3.28 18.30 -13.52
CA TYR A 95 2.39 17.18 -13.75
C TYR A 95 3.16 15.89 -14.14
N LYS A 96 2.86 14.79 -13.49
CA LYS A 96 3.45 13.48 -13.76
C LYS A 96 2.38 12.40 -13.83
N GLU A 97 2.56 11.45 -14.72
CA GLU A 97 1.77 10.23 -14.80
C GLU A 97 2.58 9.05 -14.30
N ILE A 98 1.94 8.21 -13.50
CA ILE A 98 2.48 6.94 -13.01
C ILE A 98 1.51 5.84 -13.43
N HIS A 99 2.03 4.81 -14.08
CA HIS A 99 1.27 3.61 -14.38
C HIS A 99 1.61 2.52 -13.37
N LYS A 100 0.57 1.93 -12.75
CA LYS A 100 0.73 0.87 -11.75
C LYS A 100 -0.45 -0.09 -11.77
N ASP A 101 -0.22 -1.30 -12.25
CA ASP A 101 -1.20 -2.37 -12.20
C ASP A 101 -1.23 -3.04 -10.82
N LEU A 102 -2.41 -3.48 -10.41
CA LEU A 102 -2.65 -4.14 -9.13
C LEU A 102 -3.11 -5.59 -9.40
N TYR A 103 -2.51 -6.55 -8.68
CA TYR A 103 -2.79 -7.98 -8.88
C TYR A 103 -3.37 -8.56 -7.60
N LEU A 104 -4.69 -8.76 -7.57
CA LEU A 104 -5.39 -9.37 -6.45
C LEU A 104 -5.21 -10.89 -6.44
N VAL A 105 -4.82 -11.42 -5.30
CA VAL A 105 -4.61 -12.85 -5.10
C VAL A 105 -5.91 -13.49 -4.61
N PRO A 106 -6.46 -14.53 -5.28
CA PRO A 106 -7.66 -15.22 -4.80
C PRO A 106 -7.38 -15.90 -3.46
N ILE A 107 -8.40 -15.94 -2.58
CA ILE A 107 -8.32 -16.62 -1.28
C ILE A 107 -8.39 -18.14 -1.51
N GLU A 108 -7.26 -18.77 -1.65
CA GLU A 108 -7.10 -20.22 -1.85
C GLU A 108 -5.95 -20.73 -0.97
N ILE A 109 -6.01 -21.99 -0.54
CA ILE A 109 -4.93 -22.61 0.25
C ILE A 109 -3.64 -22.66 -0.59
N GLY A 110 -2.52 -22.32 0.04
CA GLY A 110 -1.19 -22.32 -0.60
C GLY A 110 -0.87 -21.08 -1.43
N GLN A 111 -1.74 -20.06 -1.42
CA GLN A 111 -1.43 -18.78 -2.08
C GLN A 111 -0.44 -17.96 -1.26
N VAL A 112 0.45 -17.27 -1.97
CA VAL A 112 1.43 -16.35 -1.36
C VAL A 112 0.97 -14.91 -1.64
N VAL A 113 0.82 -14.14 -0.58
CA VAL A 113 0.50 -12.71 -0.65
C VAL A 113 1.70 -11.91 -0.19
N ARG A 114 2.11 -10.93 -0.98
CA ARG A 114 3.20 -10.02 -0.61
C ARG A 114 2.63 -8.79 0.09
N LEU A 115 3.14 -8.48 1.27
CA LEU A 115 2.85 -7.24 1.99
C LEU A 115 3.86 -6.17 1.56
N ASN A 116 3.43 -5.18 0.81
CA ASN A 116 4.32 -4.16 0.23
C ASN A 116 4.53 -2.94 1.13
N ASN A 117 3.68 -2.75 2.14
CA ASN A 117 3.73 -1.61 3.05
C ASN A 117 4.22 -1.99 4.45
N VAL A 118 5.15 -2.93 4.53
CA VAL A 118 5.84 -3.29 5.77
C VAL A 118 7.28 -2.78 5.70
N PHE A 119 7.59 -1.81 6.52
CA PHE A 119 8.86 -1.11 6.53
C PHE A 119 9.60 -1.34 7.85
N PHE A 120 10.92 -1.43 7.75
CA PHE A 120 11.80 -1.59 8.91
C PHE A 120 12.80 -0.45 8.95
N ASP A 121 13.33 -0.18 10.12
CA ASP A 121 14.50 0.68 10.25
C ASP A 121 15.68 0.11 9.47
N PHE A 122 16.57 0.99 9.03
CA PHE A 122 17.76 0.57 8.32
C PHE A 122 18.57 -0.40 9.17
N ASP A 123 18.90 -1.55 8.58
CA ASP A 123 19.71 -2.60 9.19
C ASP A 123 19.13 -3.17 10.52
N LYS A 124 17.80 -3.09 10.70
CA LYS A 124 17.12 -3.58 11.91
C LYS A 124 15.87 -4.39 11.56
N ALA A 125 15.33 -5.07 12.56
CA ALA A 125 14.03 -5.72 12.54
C ALA A 125 12.93 -4.87 13.23
N THR A 126 13.23 -3.64 13.62
CA THR A 126 12.26 -2.72 14.22
C THR A 126 11.28 -2.26 13.17
N LEU A 127 9.99 -2.54 13.37
CA LEU A 127 8.91 -2.07 12.52
C LEU A 127 8.77 -0.55 12.62
N ARG A 128 8.58 0.10 11.49
CA ARG A 128 8.26 1.53 11.42
C ARG A 128 6.76 1.74 11.51
N GLU A 129 6.34 2.92 11.96
CA GLU A 129 4.92 3.24 12.20
C GLU A 129 4.06 3.08 10.94
N GLU A 130 4.62 3.37 9.75
CA GLU A 130 3.93 3.21 8.48
C GLU A 130 3.49 1.75 8.19
N SER A 131 4.11 0.78 8.86
CA SER A 131 3.79 -0.65 8.72
C SER A 131 2.48 -1.04 9.42
N PHE A 132 2.12 -0.34 10.48
CA PHE A 132 1.02 -0.78 11.34
C PHE A 132 -0.33 -0.77 10.63
N VAL A 133 -0.56 0.16 9.73
CA VAL A 133 -1.79 0.21 8.91
C VAL A 133 -1.95 -1.07 8.07
N GLU A 134 -0.87 -1.58 7.49
CA GLU A 134 -0.89 -2.82 6.72
C GLU A 134 -1.05 -4.05 7.61
N LEU A 135 -0.34 -4.09 8.74
CA LEU A 135 -0.40 -5.22 9.67
C LEU A 135 -1.75 -5.33 10.37
N ASP A 136 -2.39 -4.21 10.71
CA ASP A 136 -3.74 -4.20 11.27
C ASP A 136 -4.79 -4.76 10.28
N ARG A 137 -4.56 -4.64 8.97
CA ARG A 137 -5.39 -5.28 7.94
C ARG A 137 -5.21 -6.80 7.93
N VAL A 138 -3.99 -7.30 8.11
CA VAL A 138 -3.72 -8.73 8.27
C VAL A 138 -4.42 -9.26 9.52
N VAL A 139 -4.33 -8.53 10.64
CA VAL A 139 -5.05 -8.86 11.89
C VAL A 139 -6.56 -8.95 11.62
N LYS A 140 -7.12 -7.97 10.91
CA LYS A 140 -8.55 -8.00 10.56
C LYS A 140 -8.90 -9.21 9.69
N LEU A 141 -8.09 -9.52 8.67
CA LEU A 141 -8.29 -10.70 7.82
C LEU A 141 -8.34 -11.98 8.65
N LEU A 142 -7.41 -12.17 9.57
CA LEU A 142 -7.35 -13.36 10.42
C LEU A 142 -8.53 -13.44 11.40
N ASN A 143 -8.95 -12.32 11.96
CA ASN A 143 -10.16 -12.26 12.80
C ASN A 143 -11.44 -12.60 12.02
N ASP A 144 -11.55 -12.10 10.78
CA ASP A 144 -12.72 -12.37 9.91
C ASP A 144 -12.70 -13.83 9.40
N ASN A 145 -11.56 -14.52 9.45
CA ASN A 145 -11.36 -15.89 8.94
C ASN A 145 -10.60 -16.77 9.94
N PRO A 146 -11.18 -17.15 11.08
CA PRO A 146 -10.45 -17.79 12.18
C PRO A 146 -9.92 -19.20 11.88
N THR A 147 -10.24 -19.75 10.72
CA THR A 147 -9.72 -21.08 10.27
C THR A 147 -8.52 -20.95 9.33
N ILE A 148 -8.10 -19.73 9.00
CA ILE A 148 -6.91 -19.50 8.17
C ILE A 148 -5.67 -19.52 9.05
N GLU A 149 -4.70 -20.34 8.67
CA GLU A 149 -3.33 -20.29 9.18
C GLU A 149 -2.44 -19.65 8.11
N ILE A 150 -1.48 -18.83 8.54
CA ILE A 150 -0.54 -18.17 7.64
C ILE A 150 0.90 -18.45 8.04
N ASP A 151 1.73 -18.68 7.02
CA ASP A 151 3.18 -18.68 7.17
C ASP A 151 3.74 -17.30 6.83
N MET A 152 4.63 -16.78 7.66
CA MET A 152 5.27 -15.49 7.45
C MET A 152 6.73 -15.64 7.08
N GLY A 153 7.10 -15.06 5.94
CA GLY A 153 8.48 -14.94 5.50
C GLY A 153 8.86 -13.48 5.26
N ALA A 154 10.09 -13.12 5.53
CA ALA A 154 10.66 -11.83 5.15
C ALA A 154 11.90 -12.04 4.28
N HIS A 155 12.16 -11.10 3.39
CA HIS A 155 13.33 -11.12 2.52
C HIS A 155 14.12 -9.83 2.70
N THR A 156 15.44 -9.93 2.58
CA THR A 156 16.34 -8.79 2.49
C THR A 156 16.84 -8.63 1.05
N ASP A 157 17.46 -7.50 0.75
CA ASP A 157 18.26 -7.36 -0.47
C ASP A 157 19.53 -8.24 -0.38
N ASN A 158 20.29 -8.31 -1.47
CA ASN A 158 21.51 -9.11 -1.58
C ASN A 158 22.76 -8.39 -1.04
N LYS A 159 22.61 -7.32 -0.25
CA LYS A 159 23.72 -6.63 0.38
C LYS A 159 24.09 -7.32 1.70
N GLY A 160 25.34 -7.68 1.86
CA GLY A 160 25.85 -8.41 3.03
C GLY A 160 26.08 -9.89 2.76
N SER A 161 26.46 -10.66 3.80
CA SER A 161 26.62 -12.09 3.71
C SER A 161 25.27 -12.81 3.76
N ASP A 162 25.18 -13.99 3.17
CA ASP A 162 23.97 -14.81 3.20
C ASP A 162 23.53 -15.14 4.64
N GLU A 163 24.48 -15.46 5.52
CA GLU A 163 24.21 -15.73 6.93
C GLU A 163 23.60 -14.52 7.65
N TYR A 164 24.16 -13.34 7.41
CA TYR A 164 23.65 -12.08 7.95
C TYR A 164 22.23 -11.80 7.45
N ASN A 165 22.02 -11.90 6.13
CA ASN A 165 20.72 -11.65 5.51
C ASN A 165 19.66 -12.67 5.97
N MET A 166 20.03 -13.94 6.16
CA MET A 166 19.15 -14.95 6.73
C MET A 166 18.72 -14.59 8.16
N LYS A 167 19.65 -14.18 9.00
CA LYS A 167 19.36 -13.76 10.36
C LYS A 167 18.47 -12.53 10.40
N LEU A 168 18.76 -11.53 9.58
CA LEU A 168 17.97 -10.28 9.51
C LEU A 168 16.55 -10.55 9.01
N SER A 169 16.38 -11.35 7.95
CA SER A 169 15.06 -11.72 7.43
C SER A 169 14.24 -12.50 8.46
N SER A 170 14.84 -13.46 9.15
CA SER A 170 14.17 -14.22 10.24
C SER A 170 13.73 -13.29 11.37
N SER A 171 14.60 -12.36 11.79
CA SER A 171 14.25 -11.40 12.84
C SER A 171 13.12 -10.45 12.41
N ARG A 172 13.06 -10.06 11.13
CA ARG A 172 12.00 -9.25 10.58
C ARG A 172 10.66 -9.98 10.54
N ALA A 173 10.66 -11.24 10.08
CA ALA A 173 9.46 -12.08 10.12
C ALA A 173 8.96 -12.26 11.55
N GLN A 174 9.87 -12.48 12.51
CA GLN A 174 9.55 -12.57 13.92
C GLN A 174 8.88 -11.29 14.45
N SER A 175 9.39 -10.10 14.14
CA SER A 175 8.80 -8.83 14.59
C SER A 175 7.38 -8.63 14.03
N VAL A 176 7.12 -9.02 12.78
CA VAL A 176 5.78 -8.98 12.19
C VAL A 176 4.85 -9.94 12.92
N MET A 177 5.29 -11.17 13.16
CA MET A 177 4.51 -12.18 13.88
C MET A 177 4.18 -11.71 15.30
N GLU A 178 5.16 -11.19 16.05
CA GLU A 178 4.96 -10.66 17.40
C GLU A 178 3.93 -9.52 17.42
N TYR A 179 3.96 -8.63 16.44
CA TYR A 179 2.96 -7.59 16.31
C TYR A 179 1.55 -8.18 16.14
N ILE A 180 1.38 -9.12 15.23
CA ILE A 180 0.07 -9.74 14.97
C ILE A 180 -0.45 -10.50 16.20
N LEU A 181 0.41 -11.28 16.87
CA LEU A 181 0.07 -11.98 18.10
C LEU A 181 -0.31 -11.01 19.23
N SER A 182 0.35 -9.84 19.32
CA SER A 182 0.04 -8.80 20.30
C SER A 182 -1.38 -8.22 20.16
N LYS A 183 -1.99 -8.39 18.97
CA LYS A 183 -3.37 -7.97 18.68
C LYS A 183 -4.42 -9.05 19.02
N GLY A 184 -4.01 -10.17 19.62
CA GLY A 184 -4.91 -11.22 20.10
C GLY A 184 -5.20 -12.31 19.06
N ILE A 185 -4.45 -12.37 17.98
CA ILE A 185 -4.46 -13.52 17.04
C ILE A 185 -3.72 -14.69 17.73
N ALA A 186 -4.28 -15.89 17.65
CA ALA A 186 -3.74 -17.14 18.25
C ALA A 186 -2.99 -17.96 17.20
#